data_ec33b5ef1df6f6227cf24923e7ca0a20
#
_entry.id   ec33b5ef1df6f6227cf24923e7ca0a20
#
_cell.length_a   1.000
_cell.length_b   1.000
_cell.length_c   1.000
_cell.angle_alpha   90.00
_cell.angle_beta   90.00
_cell.angle_gamma   90.00
#
_symmetry.space_group_name_H-M   'P 1'
#
loop_
_entity.id
_entity.type
_entity.pdbx_description
1 polymer ?
#
loop_
_entity_poly.entity_id
_entity_poly.type
_entity_poly.pdbx_seq_one_letter_code
_entity_poly.pdbx_strand_id
1 'polypeptide(L)'
;MSNQLHQALTTIIGMPYFKNDHAQSGKISHGHEKAVANKIKEAGFTENQRDQYPDLKTNVLRSWLSTQNDKKLREVTKGIQPGTYILQPGGSQACPDILVYDFTDRFVAVECKSGKGQGAPMWNDSLPKPEVVYVLASGTLNSTTVFLGRDVITKDLCDTQAEMLAKLNEIVNEYKEKFEKLDTFNRGWDPRLRPQNFQKGADKGNYFKHKDKAICESNVLGYVQL
;
A
#
# COMPACT_ATOMS: atom_id res chain seq x y z
N MET A 1 4.96 -24.00 14.51
CA MET A 1 5.66 -22.74 14.86
C MET A 1 4.72 -21.61 14.49
N SER A 2 4.44 -20.67 15.38
CA SER A 2 3.56 -19.54 15.05
C SER A 2 4.29 -18.68 14.01
N ASN A 3 3.60 -18.39 12.91
CA ASN A 3 4.13 -17.49 11.89
C ASN A 3 4.26 -16.09 12.49
N GLN A 4 5.47 -15.55 12.53
CA GLN A 4 5.80 -14.27 13.16
C GLN A 4 5.01 -13.10 12.51
N LEU A 5 4.76 -13.16 11.20
CA LEU A 5 3.97 -12.11 10.54
C LEU A 5 2.50 -12.18 10.99
N HIS A 6 1.95 -13.37 11.15
CA HIS A 6 0.62 -13.54 11.77
C HIS A 6 0.56 -12.93 13.17
N GLN A 7 1.58 -13.17 13.99
CA GLN A 7 1.68 -12.60 15.33
C GLN A 7 1.75 -11.06 15.29
N ALA A 8 2.57 -10.48 14.38
CA ALA A 8 2.64 -9.04 14.18
C ALA A 8 1.27 -8.46 13.83
N LEU A 9 0.58 -9.03 12.84
CA LEU A 9 -0.73 -8.55 12.39
C LEU A 9 -1.81 -8.70 13.46
N THR A 10 -1.77 -9.77 14.27
CA THR A 10 -2.66 -9.94 15.41
C THR A 10 -2.49 -8.79 16.43
N THR A 11 -1.27 -8.32 16.69
CA THR A 11 -1.02 -7.19 17.60
C THR A 11 -1.34 -5.83 16.98
N ILE A 12 -1.38 -5.74 15.65
CA ILE A 12 -1.75 -4.52 14.91
C ILE A 12 -3.27 -4.31 14.92
N ILE A 13 -4.07 -5.38 14.89
CA ILE A 13 -5.53 -5.28 15.00
C ILE A 13 -5.90 -4.63 16.34
N GLY A 14 -6.68 -3.56 16.29
CA GLY A 14 -7.06 -2.78 17.49
C GLY A 14 -5.98 -1.81 17.98
N MET A 15 -4.79 -1.77 17.39
CA MET A 15 -3.73 -0.83 17.76
C MET A 15 -4.23 0.63 17.69
N PRO A 16 -3.83 1.50 18.65
CA PRO A 16 -4.20 2.92 18.61
C PRO A 16 -3.77 3.63 17.33
N TYR A 17 -4.46 4.71 17.00
CA TYR A 17 -4.08 5.61 15.92
C TYR A 17 -2.85 6.45 16.31
N PHE A 18 -1.84 6.43 15.45
CA PHE A 18 -0.66 7.29 15.58
C PHE A 18 -0.73 8.41 14.56
N LYS A 19 -0.79 9.65 15.07
CA LYS A 19 -0.84 10.83 14.22
C LYS A 19 0.49 11.00 13.46
N ASN A 20 0.38 11.38 12.20
CA ASN A 20 1.55 11.81 11.46
C ASN A 20 1.99 13.19 11.99
N ASP A 21 3.20 13.29 12.49
CA ASP A 21 3.76 14.56 12.93
C ASP A 21 4.43 15.26 11.74
N HIS A 22 4.03 16.50 11.50
CA HIS A 22 4.78 17.39 10.62
C HIS A 22 5.96 17.93 11.44
N ALA A 23 7.12 17.31 11.29
CA ALA A 23 8.32 17.83 11.90
C ALA A 23 8.62 19.25 11.36
N GLN A 24 9.19 20.12 12.20
CA GLN A 24 9.60 21.48 11.82
C GLN A 24 10.57 21.51 10.61
N SER A 25 11.15 20.38 10.24
CA SER A 25 12.03 20.17 9.08
C SER A 25 11.31 19.96 7.74
N GLY A 26 9.97 20.04 7.69
CA GLY A 26 9.18 19.78 6.47
C GLY A 26 9.07 18.29 6.08
N LYS A 27 9.68 17.37 6.82
CA LYS A 27 9.51 15.93 6.62
C LYS A 27 8.26 15.44 7.36
N ILE A 28 7.34 14.82 6.65
CA ILE A 28 6.19 14.16 7.26
C ILE A 28 6.70 12.90 7.97
N SER A 29 6.54 12.83 9.28
CA SER A 29 6.73 11.58 10.01
C SER A 29 5.46 10.75 9.84
N HIS A 30 5.57 9.62 9.18
CA HIS A 30 4.48 8.64 8.98
C HIS A 30 4.27 7.84 10.27
N GLY A 31 3.68 8.47 11.29
CA GLY A 31 3.55 7.87 12.63
C GLY A 31 2.87 6.50 12.62
N HIS A 32 1.81 6.33 11.81
CA HIS A 32 1.11 5.05 11.69
C HIS A 32 1.97 3.98 10.98
N GLU A 33 2.58 4.31 9.85
CA GLU A 33 3.49 3.39 9.12
C GLU A 33 4.63 2.91 10.01
N LYS A 34 5.26 3.84 10.74
CA LYS A 34 6.33 3.53 11.69
C LYS A 34 5.84 2.63 12.84
N ALA A 35 4.63 2.86 13.35
CA ALA A 35 4.05 2.01 14.39
C ALA A 35 3.80 0.58 13.90
N VAL A 36 3.30 0.42 12.67
CA VAL A 36 3.13 -0.89 12.01
C VAL A 36 4.49 -1.58 11.84
N ALA A 37 5.50 -0.87 11.32
CA ALA A 37 6.85 -1.40 11.15
C ALA A 37 7.48 -1.85 12.48
N ASN A 38 7.25 -1.09 13.56
CA ASN A 38 7.72 -1.48 14.89
C ASN A 38 7.07 -2.79 15.37
N LYS A 39 5.77 -3.01 15.08
CA LYS A 39 5.11 -4.29 15.42
C LYS A 39 5.68 -5.47 14.63
N ILE A 40 6.02 -5.25 13.35
CA ILE A 40 6.71 -6.25 12.54
C ILE A 40 8.10 -6.55 13.14
N LYS A 41 8.84 -5.52 13.53
CA LYS A 41 10.14 -5.66 14.20
C LYS A 41 10.04 -6.39 15.54
N GLU A 42 9.05 -6.05 16.38
CA GLU A 42 8.78 -6.71 17.67
C GLU A 42 8.48 -8.21 17.49
N ALA A 43 7.92 -8.62 16.36
CA ALA A 43 7.69 -10.01 16.01
C ALA A 43 8.95 -10.76 15.48
N GLY A 44 10.11 -10.11 15.50
CA GLY A 44 11.40 -10.73 15.18
C GLY A 44 11.92 -10.45 13.77
N PHE A 45 11.28 -9.57 12.99
CA PHE A 45 11.79 -9.17 11.68
C PHE A 45 12.90 -8.12 11.80
N THR A 46 13.86 -8.16 10.88
CA THR A 46 14.95 -7.18 10.77
C THR A 46 14.70 -6.22 9.61
N GLU A 47 14.91 -4.93 9.84
CA GLU A 47 14.83 -3.92 8.79
C GLU A 47 16.04 -3.96 7.87
N ASN A 48 15.80 -4.06 6.58
CA ASN A 48 16.79 -3.83 5.53
C ASN A 48 16.62 -2.43 4.94
N GLN A 49 17.73 -1.76 4.71
CA GLN A 49 17.71 -0.43 4.12
C GLN A 49 17.42 -0.52 2.61
N ARG A 50 16.54 0.34 2.12
CA ARG A 50 16.14 0.37 0.71
C ARG A 50 17.31 0.59 -0.25
N ASP A 51 18.30 1.39 0.14
CA ASP A 51 19.48 1.72 -0.68
C ASP A 51 20.39 0.50 -0.96
N GLN A 52 20.25 -0.58 -0.19
CA GLN A 52 20.88 -1.86 -0.46
C GLN A 52 20.33 -2.54 -1.72
N TYR A 53 19.14 -2.11 -2.20
CA TYR A 53 18.44 -2.70 -3.34
C TYR A 53 18.10 -1.62 -4.40
N PRO A 54 19.09 -1.05 -5.10
CA PRO A 54 18.91 0.09 -6.00
C PRO A 54 18.01 -0.21 -7.21
N ASP A 55 17.89 -1.50 -7.58
CA ASP A 55 17.03 -1.98 -8.65
C ASP A 55 15.59 -2.31 -8.21
N LEU A 56 15.30 -2.23 -6.92
CA LEU A 56 13.95 -2.37 -6.38
C LEU A 56 13.15 -1.08 -6.64
N LYS A 57 12.69 -0.95 -7.89
CA LYS A 57 11.98 0.23 -8.38
C LYS A 57 10.46 0.03 -8.38
N THR A 58 9.71 1.12 -8.45
CA THR A 58 8.24 1.13 -8.47
C THR A 58 7.64 0.25 -9.57
N ASN A 59 8.25 0.18 -10.75
CA ASN A 59 7.78 -0.66 -11.86
C ASN A 59 7.92 -2.16 -11.56
N VAL A 60 8.99 -2.57 -10.87
CA VAL A 60 9.17 -3.96 -10.42
C VAL A 60 8.09 -4.34 -9.42
N LEU A 61 7.86 -3.49 -8.42
CA LEU A 61 6.81 -3.71 -7.42
C LEU A 61 5.41 -3.74 -8.05
N ARG A 62 5.11 -2.83 -8.97
CA ARG A 62 3.82 -2.82 -9.70
C ARG A 62 3.61 -4.10 -10.51
N SER A 63 4.64 -4.56 -11.21
CA SER A 63 4.60 -5.81 -11.97
C SER A 63 4.37 -7.00 -11.06
N TRP A 64 5.09 -7.08 -9.94
CA TRP A 64 4.92 -8.13 -8.96
C TRP A 64 3.50 -8.13 -8.34
N LEU A 65 3.02 -6.97 -7.91
CA LEU A 65 1.68 -6.85 -7.32
C LEU A 65 0.54 -7.22 -8.27
N SER A 66 0.75 -7.08 -9.59
CA SER A 66 -0.26 -7.45 -10.59
C SER A 66 -0.19 -8.92 -11.01
N THR A 67 1.00 -9.51 -11.00
CA THR A 67 1.22 -10.88 -11.53
C THR A 67 1.45 -11.92 -10.44
N GLN A 68 1.80 -11.49 -9.22
CA GLN A 68 2.25 -12.33 -8.10
C GLN A 68 3.45 -13.24 -8.50
N ASN A 69 4.22 -12.82 -9.50
CA ASN A 69 5.41 -13.53 -9.96
C ASN A 69 6.64 -12.99 -9.26
N ASP A 70 7.16 -13.71 -8.30
CA ASP A 70 8.31 -13.33 -7.49
C ASP A 70 9.65 -13.31 -8.26
N LYS A 71 9.73 -13.90 -9.45
CA LYS A 71 11.01 -14.07 -10.15
C LYS A 71 11.82 -12.78 -10.26
N LYS A 72 11.21 -11.71 -10.78
CA LYS A 72 11.89 -10.41 -10.93
C LYS A 72 12.16 -9.74 -9.59
N LEU A 73 11.24 -9.88 -8.63
CA LEU A 73 11.42 -9.33 -7.29
C LEU A 73 12.62 -10.00 -6.60
N ARG A 74 12.73 -11.33 -6.63
CA ARG A 74 13.86 -12.08 -6.09
C ARG A 74 15.19 -11.72 -6.76
N GLU A 75 15.17 -11.47 -8.07
CA GLU A 75 16.36 -11.06 -8.81
C GLU A 75 16.91 -9.71 -8.30
N VAL A 76 16.03 -8.70 -8.12
CA VAL A 76 16.44 -7.35 -7.68
C VAL A 76 16.67 -7.24 -6.18
N THR A 77 16.19 -8.21 -5.39
CA THR A 77 16.42 -8.31 -3.94
C THR A 77 17.40 -9.44 -3.60
N LYS A 78 18.28 -9.80 -4.55
CA LYS A 78 19.24 -10.88 -4.34
C LYS A 78 20.05 -10.69 -3.07
N GLY A 79 20.07 -11.73 -2.23
CA GLY A 79 20.77 -11.72 -0.94
C GLY A 79 19.91 -11.28 0.25
N ILE A 80 18.67 -10.85 0.02
CA ILE A 80 17.73 -10.63 1.14
C ILE A 80 17.50 -11.95 1.89
N GLN A 81 17.43 -11.86 3.21
CA GLN A 81 17.19 -13.03 4.05
C GLN A 81 15.73 -13.11 4.50
N PRO A 82 15.13 -14.32 4.63
CA PRO A 82 13.85 -14.48 5.28
C PRO A 82 13.83 -13.85 6.69
N GLY A 83 12.68 -13.35 7.11
CA GLY A 83 12.55 -12.64 8.37
C GLY A 83 13.01 -11.18 8.32
N THR A 84 12.95 -10.56 7.15
CA THR A 84 13.32 -9.15 6.97
C THR A 84 12.17 -8.33 6.35
N TYR A 85 12.27 -7.00 6.46
CA TYR A 85 11.37 -6.09 5.77
C TYR A 85 12.11 -4.85 5.26
N ILE A 86 11.53 -4.21 4.25
CA ILE A 86 12.01 -2.96 3.65
C ILE A 86 10.90 -1.91 3.75
N LEU A 87 11.22 -0.76 4.33
CA LEU A 87 10.31 0.40 4.35
C LEU A 87 10.36 1.14 3.02
N GLN A 88 9.19 1.56 2.54
CA GLN A 88 9.01 2.36 1.32
C GLN A 88 9.86 1.84 0.14
N PRO A 89 9.74 0.55 -0.20
CA PRO A 89 10.64 -0.09 -1.17
C PRO A 89 10.65 0.59 -2.53
N GLY A 90 9.52 1.15 -2.95
CA GLY A 90 9.37 1.94 -4.18
C GLY A 90 9.48 3.46 -3.99
N GLY A 91 9.73 3.92 -2.76
CA GLY A 91 9.68 5.33 -2.38
C GLY A 91 8.33 5.75 -1.79
N SER A 92 8.28 6.93 -1.18
CA SER A 92 7.15 7.45 -0.37
C SER A 92 5.82 7.65 -1.13
N GLN A 93 5.82 7.50 -2.44
CA GLN A 93 4.63 7.65 -3.30
C GLN A 93 4.20 6.32 -3.95
N ALA A 94 4.84 5.21 -3.59
CA ALA A 94 4.61 3.91 -4.22
C ALA A 94 4.07 2.89 -3.21
N CYS A 95 3.12 2.07 -3.66
CA CYS A 95 2.68 0.87 -2.93
C CYS A 95 3.65 -0.29 -3.21
N PRO A 96 4.01 -1.08 -2.18
CA PRO A 96 3.59 -1.03 -0.78
C PRO A 96 4.43 -0.07 0.07
N ASP A 97 3.92 0.31 1.25
CA ASP A 97 4.69 1.04 2.26
C ASP A 97 5.74 0.14 2.92
N ILE A 98 5.43 -1.14 3.10
CA ILE A 98 6.34 -2.13 3.69
C ILE A 98 6.33 -3.39 2.82
N LEU A 99 7.51 -3.81 2.39
CA LEU A 99 7.71 -5.11 1.75
C LEU A 99 8.31 -6.07 2.79
N VAL A 100 7.57 -7.09 3.17
CA VAL A 100 8.02 -8.11 4.12
C VAL A 100 8.48 -9.34 3.34
N TYR A 101 9.67 -9.86 3.67
CA TYR A 101 10.12 -11.17 3.24
C TYR A 101 10.04 -12.10 4.45
N ASP A 102 9.02 -12.91 4.49
CA ASP A 102 8.65 -13.69 5.67
C ASP A 102 9.57 -14.91 5.88
N PHE A 103 9.44 -15.58 7.01
CA PHE A 103 10.23 -16.77 7.34
C PHE A 103 9.84 -18.01 6.52
N THR A 104 8.76 -17.94 5.73
CA THR A 104 8.30 -19.01 4.84
C THR A 104 8.72 -18.79 3.38
N ASP A 105 9.68 -17.90 3.16
CA ASP A 105 10.23 -17.60 1.82
C ASP A 105 9.21 -16.92 0.89
N ARG A 106 8.32 -16.06 1.44
CA ARG A 106 7.33 -15.32 0.65
C ARG A 106 7.50 -13.81 0.81
N PHE A 107 7.22 -13.06 -0.25
CA PHE A 107 7.04 -11.62 -0.16
C PHE A 107 5.59 -11.28 0.17
N VAL A 108 5.40 -10.40 1.14
CA VAL A 108 4.09 -9.88 1.54
C VAL A 108 4.12 -8.36 1.46
N ALA A 109 3.17 -7.79 0.70
CA ALA A 109 3.00 -6.35 0.60
C ALA A 109 2.08 -5.85 1.71
N VAL A 110 2.53 -4.87 2.47
CA VAL A 110 1.72 -4.18 3.49
C VAL A 110 1.62 -2.70 3.14
N GLU A 111 0.41 -2.20 3.05
CA GLU A 111 0.10 -0.80 2.76
C GLU A 111 -0.63 -0.16 3.93
N CYS A 112 -0.08 0.90 4.47
CA CYS A 112 -0.61 1.62 5.62
C CYS A 112 -1.52 2.76 5.17
N LYS A 113 -2.74 2.78 5.68
CA LYS A 113 -3.70 3.84 5.46
C LYS A 113 -4.11 4.43 6.80
N SER A 114 -4.22 5.74 6.88
CA SER A 114 -4.69 6.39 8.09
C SER A 114 -5.55 7.60 7.78
N GLY A 115 -6.53 7.86 8.62
CA GLY A 115 -7.40 9.00 8.51
C GLY A 115 -7.88 9.51 9.86
N LYS A 116 -8.14 10.82 9.96
CA LYS A 116 -8.72 11.41 11.20
C LYS A 116 -10.15 10.94 11.45
N GLY A 117 -10.87 10.57 10.40
CA GLY A 117 -12.28 10.20 10.45
C GLY A 117 -12.52 8.69 10.56
N GLN A 118 -13.80 8.30 10.52
CA GLN A 118 -14.24 6.90 10.52
C GLN A 118 -14.41 6.33 9.10
N GLY A 119 -14.25 7.17 8.09
CA GLY A 119 -14.56 6.80 6.70
C GLY A 119 -13.55 5.87 6.06
N ALA A 120 -13.82 5.57 4.81
CA ALA A 120 -12.90 4.87 3.94
C ALA A 120 -11.60 5.66 3.76
N PRO A 121 -10.48 4.98 3.55
CA PRO A 121 -9.24 5.64 3.17
C PRO A 121 -9.39 6.31 1.79
N MET A 122 -8.62 7.35 1.54
CA MET A 122 -8.50 7.91 0.21
C MET A 122 -7.65 6.98 -0.66
N TRP A 123 -8.21 6.56 -1.79
CA TRP A 123 -7.52 5.74 -2.77
C TRP A 123 -6.93 6.63 -3.86
N ASN A 124 -5.67 7.05 -3.66
CA ASN A 124 -4.92 7.82 -4.64
C ASN A 124 -4.23 6.87 -5.63
N ASP A 125 -4.28 7.21 -6.90
CA ASP A 125 -3.62 6.54 -8.03
C ASP A 125 -4.19 5.17 -8.44
N SER A 126 -4.91 4.45 -7.57
CA SER A 126 -5.53 3.16 -7.93
C SER A 126 -6.58 2.74 -6.91
N LEU A 127 -7.36 1.72 -7.28
CA LEU A 127 -8.14 0.93 -6.33
C LEU A 127 -7.23 0.04 -5.48
N PRO A 128 -7.74 -0.57 -4.38
CA PRO A 128 -7.00 -1.56 -3.61
C PRO A 128 -6.45 -2.67 -4.51
N LYS A 129 -5.22 -3.09 -4.27
CA LYS A 129 -4.62 -4.22 -5.00
C LYS A 129 -4.98 -5.52 -4.31
N PRO A 130 -5.45 -6.55 -5.02
CA PRO A 130 -6.00 -7.77 -4.42
C PRO A 130 -5.11 -8.44 -3.36
N GLU A 131 -3.83 -8.60 -3.66
CA GLU A 131 -2.89 -9.35 -2.81
C GLU A 131 -2.08 -8.47 -1.83
N VAL A 132 -2.56 -7.25 -1.58
CA VAL A 132 -1.95 -6.35 -0.61
C VAL A 132 -2.70 -6.42 0.72
N VAL A 133 -1.97 -6.55 1.81
CA VAL A 133 -2.48 -6.39 3.17
C VAL A 133 -2.57 -4.90 3.47
N TYR A 134 -3.78 -4.41 3.67
CA TYR A 134 -4.04 -3.03 4.09
C TYR A 134 -4.15 -2.95 5.60
N VAL A 135 -3.43 -2.01 6.19
CA VAL A 135 -3.49 -1.69 7.62
C VAL A 135 -4.08 -0.29 7.75
N LEU A 136 -5.34 -0.21 8.15
CA LEU A 136 -6.10 1.04 8.20
C LEU A 136 -6.31 1.50 9.65
N ALA A 137 -5.85 2.71 9.97
CA ALA A 137 -6.07 3.34 11.26
C ALA A 137 -7.09 4.49 11.18
N SER A 138 -7.96 4.56 12.17
CA SER A 138 -8.94 5.64 12.36
C SER A 138 -8.62 6.49 13.58
N GLY A 139 -8.41 7.79 13.37
CA GLY A 139 -8.20 8.74 14.47
C GLY A 139 -9.42 8.91 15.37
N THR A 140 -10.63 8.91 14.80
CA THR A 140 -11.87 9.06 15.56
C THR A 140 -12.15 7.84 16.44
N LEU A 141 -11.86 6.63 15.95
CA LEU A 141 -12.09 5.38 16.68
C LEU A 141 -10.87 4.99 17.53
N ASN A 142 -9.74 5.69 17.35
CA ASN A 142 -8.46 5.34 17.96
C ASN A 142 -8.13 3.86 17.85
N SER A 143 -8.29 3.30 16.66
CA SER A 143 -8.18 1.87 16.40
C SER A 143 -7.66 1.59 15.00
N THR A 144 -7.11 0.39 14.82
CA THR A 144 -6.58 -0.13 13.55
C THR A 144 -7.32 -1.42 13.17
N THR A 145 -7.59 -1.60 11.89
CA THR A 145 -8.13 -2.84 11.30
C THR A 145 -7.28 -3.24 10.10
N VAL A 146 -7.38 -4.51 9.69
CA VAL A 146 -6.65 -5.05 8.55
C VAL A 146 -7.60 -5.75 7.58
N PHE A 147 -7.29 -5.71 6.28
CA PHE A 147 -8.02 -6.42 5.24
C PHE A 147 -7.12 -6.68 4.04
N LEU A 148 -7.44 -7.70 3.25
CA LEU A 148 -6.85 -7.89 1.92
C LEU A 148 -7.58 -7.04 0.89
N GLY A 149 -6.87 -6.56 -0.12
CA GLY A 149 -7.54 -5.84 -1.20
C GLY A 149 -8.65 -6.64 -1.85
N ARG A 150 -8.47 -7.94 -2.07
CA ARG A 150 -9.47 -8.85 -2.65
C ARG A 150 -10.74 -9.06 -1.80
N ASP A 151 -10.69 -8.72 -0.51
CA ASP A 151 -11.87 -8.78 0.36
C ASP A 151 -12.81 -7.59 0.16
N VAL A 152 -12.33 -6.53 -0.47
CA VAL A 152 -13.04 -5.25 -0.61
C VAL A 152 -13.22 -4.79 -2.06
N ILE A 153 -12.60 -5.49 -3.01
CA ILE A 153 -12.70 -5.18 -4.43
C ILE A 153 -12.69 -6.45 -5.28
N THR A 154 -13.48 -6.46 -6.35
CA THR A 154 -13.47 -7.55 -7.33
C THR A 154 -12.42 -7.32 -8.43
N LYS A 155 -11.96 -8.40 -9.04
CA LYS A 155 -11.07 -8.32 -10.21
C LYS A 155 -11.71 -7.51 -11.33
N ASP A 156 -13.00 -7.73 -11.63
CA ASP A 156 -13.71 -7.04 -12.71
C ASP A 156 -13.73 -5.52 -12.50
N LEU A 157 -13.85 -5.06 -11.23
CA LEU A 157 -13.81 -3.63 -10.94
C LEU A 157 -12.38 -3.07 -11.16
N CYS A 158 -11.34 -3.82 -10.82
CA CYS A 158 -9.95 -3.44 -11.10
C CYS A 158 -9.69 -3.36 -12.61
N ASP A 159 -10.14 -4.36 -13.38
CA ASP A 159 -9.97 -4.41 -14.83
C ASP A 159 -10.73 -3.26 -15.52
N THR A 160 -11.97 -2.98 -15.08
CA THR A 160 -12.76 -1.85 -15.58
C THR A 160 -12.06 -0.51 -15.30
N GLN A 161 -11.47 -0.34 -14.12
CA GLN A 161 -10.70 0.87 -13.83
C GLN A 161 -9.45 0.97 -14.70
N ALA A 162 -8.73 -0.14 -14.90
CA ALA A 162 -7.53 -0.16 -15.74
C ALA A 162 -7.87 0.24 -17.18
N GLU A 163 -8.97 -0.26 -17.74
CA GLU A 163 -9.48 0.14 -19.06
C GLU A 163 -9.82 1.63 -19.13
N MET A 164 -10.55 2.14 -18.13
CA MET A 164 -10.88 3.56 -18.04
C MET A 164 -9.62 4.43 -18.01
N LEU A 165 -8.63 4.06 -17.19
CA LEU A 165 -7.38 4.80 -17.06
C LEU A 165 -6.55 4.77 -18.34
N ALA A 166 -6.54 3.64 -19.08
CA ALA A 166 -5.88 3.55 -20.38
C ALA A 166 -6.45 4.57 -21.37
N LYS A 167 -7.79 4.62 -21.51
CA LYS A 167 -8.47 5.59 -22.38
C LYS A 167 -8.21 7.05 -21.98
N LEU A 168 -8.23 7.34 -20.66
CA LEU A 168 -7.93 8.68 -20.16
C LEU A 168 -6.47 9.09 -20.41
N ASN A 169 -5.51 8.14 -20.30
CA ASN A 169 -4.12 8.40 -20.60
C ASN A 169 -3.87 8.68 -22.10
N GLU A 170 -4.62 8.05 -23.01
CA GLU A 170 -4.58 8.37 -24.44
C GLU A 170 -4.94 9.85 -24.66
N ILE A 171 -6.03 10.32 -24.06
CA ILE A 171 -6.44 11.73 -24.12
C ILE A 171 -5.35 12.64 -23.52
N VAL A 172 -4.80 12.30 -22.36
CA VAL A 172 -3.73 13.10 -21.75
C VAL A 172 -2.52 13.19 -22.68
N ASN A 173 -2.13 12.11 -23.34
CA ASN A 173 -1.00 12.08 -24.25
C ASN A 173 -1.22 12.96 -25.50
N GLU A 174 -2.44 12.98 -26.07
CA GLU A 174 -2.80 13.91 -27.15
C GLU A 174 -2.63 15.38 -26.74
N TYR A 175 -3.00 15.69 -25.48
CA TYR A 175 -2.87 17.05 -24.98
C TYR A 175 -1.44 17.43 -24.60
N LYS A 176 -0.57 16.49 -24.26
CA LYS A 176 0.86 16.76 -24.00
C LYS A 176 1.53 17.41 -25.18
N GLU A 177 1.30 16.92 -26.40
CA GLU A 177 1.83 17.51 -27.61
C GLU A 177 1.32 18.96 -27.83
N LYS A 178 0.06 19.22 -27.48
CA LYS A 178 -0.50 20.58 -27.55
C LYS A 178 0.12 21.52 -26.52
N PHE A 179 0.32 21.03 -25.28
CA PHE A 179 0.99 21.80 -24.23
C PHE A 179 2.43 22.14 -24.64
N GLU A 180 3.18 21.18 -25.17
CA GLU A 180 4.55 21.37 -25.65
C GLU A 180 4.61 22.44 -26.75
N LYS A 181 3.71 22.39 -27.74
CA LYS A 181 3.63 23.38 -28.83
C LYS A 181 3.22 24.79 -28.34
N LEU A 182 2.45 24.90 -27.28
CA LEU A 182 1.96 26.16 -26.72
C LEU A 182 2.88 26.72 -25.61
N ASP A 183 3.86 25.97 -25.15
CA ASP A 183 4.81 26.39 -24.10
C ASP A 183 5.89 27.31 -24.67
N THR A 184 5.48 28.52 -25.11
CA THR A 184 6.37 29.53 -25.69
C THR A 184 7.43 30.01 -24.71
N PHE A 185 7.25 29.81 -23.42
CA PHE A 185 8.19 30.17 -22.35
C PHE A 185 9.13 29.05 -21.97
N ASN A 186 8.99 27.87 -22.59
CA ASN A 186 9.80 26.67 -22.33
C ASN A 186 9.86 26.29 -20.83
N ARG A 187 8.71 26.28 -20.17
CA ARG A 187 8.56 25.93 -18.75
C ARG A 187 8.36 24.43 -18.50
N GLY A 188 8.17 23.64 -19.55
CA GLY A 188 8.05 22.19 -19.48
C GLY A 188 6.73 21.70 -18.82
N TRP A 189 5.61 22.37 -19.15
CA TRP A 189 4.29 21.96 -18.64
C TRP A 189 3.91 20.57 -19.13
N ASP A 190 3.78 19.61 -18.20
CA ASP A 190 3.45 18.21 -18.47
C ASP A 190 2.14 17.82 -17.78
N PRO A 191 1.01 17.75 -18.50
CA PRO A 191 -0.26 17.35 -17.92
C PRO A 191 -0.22 15.87 -17.50
N ARG A 192 -0.74 15.58 -16.29
CA ARG A 192 -0.75 14.24 -15.72
C ARG A 192 -2.12 13.88 -15.18
N LEU A 193 -2.52 12.63 -15.40
CA LEU A 193 -3.69 12.07 -14.75
C LEU A 193 -3.29 11.49 -13.39
N ARG A 194 -4.00 11.94 -12.35
CA ARG A 194 -3.92 11.33 -11.02
C ARG A 194 -5.31 10.88 -10.59
N PRO A 195 -5.66 9.61 -10.78
CA PRO A 195 -6.98 9.11 -10.41
C PRO A 195 -7.17 9.13 -8.91
N GLN A 196 -8.36 9.54 -8.47
CA GLN A 196 -8.78 9.45 -7.08
C GLN A 196 -10.08 8.67 -7.02
N ASN A 197 -10.13 7.67 -6.14
CA ASN A 197 -11.31 6.84 -5.95
C ASN A 197 -11.90 7.09 -4.57
N PHE A 198 -13.20 7.30 -4.52
CA PHE A 198 -13.94 7.54 -3.28
C PHE A 198 -15.04 6.50 -3.13
N GLN A 199 -15.16 5.93 -1.94
CA GLN A 199 -16.28 5.08 -1.59
C GLN A 199 -17.46 5.95 -1.16
N LYS A 200 -18.58 5.84 -1.86
CA LYS A 200 -19.82 6.57 -1.54
C LYS A 200 -20.61 5.84 -0.44
N GLY A 201 -21.14 6.62 0.50
CA GLY A 201 -21.99 6.13 1.59
C GLY A 201 -21.20 5.85 2.88
N ALA A 202 -21.70 6.45 3.97
CA ALA A 202 -21.04 6.38 5.28
C ALA A 202 -20.85 4.94 5.79
N ASP A 203 -21.77 4.03 5.45
CA ASP A 203 -21.74 2.65 5.92
C ASP A 203 -20.91 1.73 5.02
N LYS A 204 -20.90 1.98 3.70
CA LYS A 204 -20.18 1.13 2.73
C LYS A 204 -18.67 1.26 2.81
N GLY A 205 -18.17 2.44 3.15
CA GLY A 205 -16.75 2.72 3.27
C GLY A 205 -16.21 2.64 4.70
N ASN A 206 -17.04 2.28 5.67
CA ASN A 206 -16.61 2.24 7.07
C ASN A 206 -16.08 0.85 7.43
N TYR A 207 -14.81 0.61 7.20
CA TYR A 207 -14.13 -0.66 7.46
C TYR A 207 -14.17 -1.10 8.92
N PHE A 208 -14.40 -0.20 9.87
CA PHE A 208 -14.48 -0.51 11.29
C PHE A 208 -15.85 -1.00 11.74
N LYS A 209 -16.92 -0.61 11.04
CA LYS A 209 -18.31 -0.95 11.35
C LYS A 209 -18.93 -1.90 10.32
N HIS A 210 -18.22 -2.22 9.24
CA HIS A 210 -18.73 -3.12 8.23
C HIS A 210 -18.97 -4.52 8.83
N LYS A 211 -20.07 -5.14 8.44
CA LYS A 211 -20.47 -6.48 8.95
C LYS A 211 -19.41 -7.55 8.71
N ASP A 212 -18.62 -7.41 7.64
CA ASP A 212 -17.61 -8.36 7.23
C ASP A 212 -16.21 -8.07 7.83
N LYS A 213 -16.09 -7.08 8.73
CA LYS A 213 -14.80 -6.70 9.35
C LYS A 213 -14.04 -7.90 9.92
N ALA A 214 -14.73 -8.70 10.74
CA ALA A 214 -14.09 -9.87 11.39
C ALA A 214 -13.65 -10.92 10.36
N ILE A 215 -14.40 -11.09 9.27
CA ILE A 215 -14.06 -12.00 8.17
C ILE A 215 -12.80 -11.47 7.46
N CYS A 216 -12.74 -10.18 7.13
CA CYS A 216 -11.58 -9.57 6.49
C CYS A 216 -10.32 -9.71 7.36
N GLU A 217 -10.41 -9.43 8.65
CA GLU A 217 -9.30 -9.61 9.59
C GLU A 217 -8.84 -11.08 9.65
N SER A 218 -9.79 -12.03 9.72
CA SER A 218 -9.49 -13.47 9.69
C SER A 218 -8.82 -13.89 8.38
N ASN A 219 -9.27 -13.36 7.23
CA ASN A 219 -8.69 -13.66 5.93
C ASN A 219 -7.23 -13.20 5.85
N VAL A 220 -6.89 -12.02 6.40
CA VAL A 220 -5.50 -11.55 6.48
C VAL A 220 -4.65 -12.49 7.33
N LEU A 221 -5.14 -12.86 8.51
CA LEU A 221 -4.42 -13.76 9.40
C LEU A 221 -4.21 -15.14 8.77
N GLY A 222 -5.21 -15.67 8.04
CA GLY A 222 -5.09 -16.90 7.27
C GLY A 222 -4.11 -16.78 6.11
N TYR A 223 -4.15 -15.66 5.37
CA TYR A 223 -3.27 -15.41 4.22
C TYR A 223 -1.78 -15.43 4.59
N VAL A 224 -1.42 -14.90 5.75
CA VAL A 224 -0.02 -14.87 6.18
C VAL A 224 0.43 -16.15 6.91
N GLN A 225 -0.45 -17.12 7.10
CA GLN A 225 -0.11 -18.44 7.65
C GLN A 225 0.24 -19.48 6.58
N LEU A 226 -0.12 -19.22 5.33
CA LEU A 226 0.17 -20.10 4.18
C LEU A 226 1.65 -20.09 3.84
#